data_f543495798e40568204fdfabd7cf33a3
#
_entry.id   f543495798e40568204fdfabd7cf33a3
#
_cell.length_a   1.000
_cell.length_b   1.000
_cell.length_c   1.000
_cell.angle_alpha   90.00
_cell.angle_beta   90.00
_cell.angle_gamma   90.00
#
_symmetry.space_group_name_H-M   'P 1'
#
loop_
_entity.id
_entity.type
_entity.pdbx_description
1 polymer ?
#
loop_
_entity_poly.entity_id
_entity_poly.type
_entity_poly.pdbx_seq_one_letter_code
_entity_poly.pdbx_strand_id
1 'polypeptide(L)'
;LTFLAGGKQRYGAAAAGILSVLLAASVLLPGAAERPAPDAADPKPGTETVLYRKDTRYSNLTVKDIRRSGGTERVLIMDGLIHNRYDPADPDILLYEYERIFRVLTEHLNEGLDSGLRTLTIGGGALTFPYYLERHFDPAENVVVELDPEVIEIAHRWFDVPRDTGMRTVATDGRSWVAYAAGEDRQFEIVYLDAFSSFSIPYHLTTMEFTRSVSRILAPDGLVLANCIDIFSVGKFLSAYLNTVRAVFPEVAVYVTPNTSFEHRATFVIAATPKGPLPERLADRSGTVQAIRVTEKRLDELAARNGAVVLTDSYAPVENLIAPVFLRSVQ
;
A
#
# COMPACT_ATOMS: atom_id res chain seq x y z
N LEU A 1 -62.80 36.31 11.98
CA LEU A 1 -64.15 35.98 11.53
C LEU A 1 -64.15 34.46 11.22
N THR A 2 -64.62 33.64 12.22
CA THR A 2 -65.99 33.16 12.43
C THR A 2 -66.48 32.19 11.36
N PHE A 3 -66.77 30.99 11.64
CA PHE A 3 -67.74 30.16 12.29
C PHE A 3 -67.79 28.78 11.59
N LEU A 4 -67.92 27.80 12.31
CA LEU A 4 -68.81 26.83 12.92
C LEU A 4 -68.92 25.55 12.08
N ALA A 5 -68.64 24.45 12.72
CA ALA A 5 -69.51 23.46 13.42
C ALA A 5 -70.11 22.44 12.44
N GLY A 6 -69.84 21.20 12.63
CA GLY A 6 -70.54 20.25 13.45
C GLY A 6 -70.97 19.04 12.65
N GLY A 7 -70.86 17.87 13.21
CA GLY A 7 -71.48 16.67 12.65
C GLY A 7 -70.95 15.37 13.18
N LYS A 8 -71.39 14.96 14.37
CA LYS A 8 -71.24 13.57 14.85
C LYS A 8 -72.22 12.67 14.12
N GLN A 9 -71.74 11.51 13.66
CA GLN A 9 -72.57 10.32 13.64
C GLN A 9 -71.81 9.06 13.97
N ARG A 10 -72.32 8.37 14.98
CA ARG A 10 -71.95 7.01 15.42
C ARG A 10 -72.73 5.99 14.59
N TYR A 11 -72.17 4.83 14.47
CA TYR A 11 -72.68 3.44 14.36
C TYR A 11 -71.63 2.62 13.66
N GLY A 12 -71.17 1.42 14.00
CA GLY A 12 -71.68 0.40 14.89
C GLY A 12 -70.66 -0.74 14.69
N ALA A 13 -70.46 -1.52 15.74
CA ALA A 13 -69.52 -2.65 15.79
C ALA A 13 -69.94 -3.81 14.89
N ALA A 14 -68.95 -4.42 14.18
CA ALA A 14 -69.01 -5.83 13.81
C ALA A 14 -67.64 -6.38 13.80
N ALA A 15 -67.40 -7.39 14.66
CA ALA A 15 -66.21 -8.18 14.76
C ALA A 15 -66.08 -9.13 13.56
N ALA A 16 -64.90 -9.18 12.95
CA ALA A 16 -64.50 -10.36 12.17
C ALA A 16 -62.97 -10.39 12.00
N GLY A 17 -62.35 -11.39 12.55
CA GLY A 17 -61.25 -12.19 12.01
C GLY A 17 -59.93 -11.51 11.73
N ILE A 18 -59.02 -11.46 12.71
CA ILE A 18 -57.61 -11.18 12.52
C ILE A 18 -56.96 -12.41 11.85
N LEU A 19 -56.65 -12.27 10.58
CA LEU A 19 -55.68 -13.17 9.91
C LEU A 19 -54.37 -12.40 9.77
N SER A 20 -53.46 -12.58 10.75
CA SER A 20 -52.12 -12.02 10.74
C SER A 20 -51.28 -12.75 9.71
N VAL A 21 -51.13 -12.20 8.51
CA VAL A 21 -50.14 -12.61 7.55
C VAL A 21 -48.82 -11.91 7.96
N LEU A 22 -47.98 -12.62 8.65
CA LEU A 22 -46.55 -12.24 8.81
C LEU A 22 -45.86 -12.35 7.44
N LEU A 23 -45.76 -11.25 6.72
CA LEU A 23 -44.81 -11.11 5.64
C LEU A 23 -43.42 -10.99 6.29
N ALA A 24 -42.70 -12.12 6.38
CA ALA A 24 -41.27 -12.14 6.62
C ALA A 24 -40.60 -11.50 5.39
N ALA A 25 -40.22 -10.22 5.49
CA ALA A 25 -39.31 -9.60 4.56
C ALA A 25 -37.93 -10.28 4.73
N SER A 26 -37.67 -11.28 3.90
CA SER A 26 -36.34 -11.83 3.72
C SER A 26 -35.46 -10.75 3.13
N VAL A 27 -34.74 -10.02 3.99
CA VAL A 27 -33.58 -9.24 3.55
C VAL A 27 -32.57 -10.24 3.03
N LEU A 28 -32.50 -10.39 1.72
CA LEU A 28 -31.41 -11.07 1.04
C LEU A 28 -30.15 -10.24 1.29
N LEU A 29 -29.42 -10.59 2.34
CA LEU A 29 -28.02 -10.23 2.48
C LEU A 29 -27.31 -10.85 1.28
N PRO A 30 -26.47 -10.10 0.53
CA PRO A 30 -25.66 -10.69 -0.53
C PRO A 30 -24.80 -11.78 0.10
N GLY A 31 -24.95 -13.01 -0.43
CA GLY A 31 -24.42 -14.22 0.15
C GLY A 31 -22.92 -14.11 0.48
N ALA A 32 -22.60 -14.43 1.72
CA ALA A 32 -21.28 -14.86 2.07
C ALA A 32 -20.90 -15.99 1.09
N ALA A 33 -19.85 -15.82 0.31
CA ALA A 33 -19.32 -16.89 -0.51
C ALA A 33 -18.96 -18.02 0.43
N GLU A 34 -19.66 -19.17 0.29
CA GLU A 34 -19.38 -20.38 1.05
C GLU A 34 -17.91 -20.72 0.85
N ARG A 35 -17.17 -20.88 1.94
CA ARG A 35 -15.85 -21.50 1.89
C ARG A 35 -16.05 -22.90 1.32
N PRO A 36 -15.25 -23.32 0.31
CA PRO A 36 -15.35 -24.67 -0.18
C PRO A 36 -15.12 -25.67 0.94
N ALA A 37 -15.94 -26.74 0.96
CA ALA A 37 -15.87 -27.80 1.95
C ALA A 37 -14.46 -28.44 1.99
N PRO A 38 -13.96 -28.90 3.17
CA PRO A 38 -12.59 -29.36 3.38
C PRO A 38 -12.20 -30.72 2.77
N ASP A 39 -12.98 -31.28 1.84
CA ASP A 39 -12.75 -32.64 1.28
C ASP A 39 -12.39 -32.69 -0.22
N ALA A 40 -11.98 -31.59 -0.83
CA ALA A 40 -11.38 -31.64 -2.15
C ALA A 40 -9.89 -31.98 -2.01
N ALA A 41 -9.42 -33.03 -2.72
CA ALA A 41 -8.00 -33.36 -2.81
C ALA A 41 -7.18 -32.10 -3.03
N ASP A 42 -6.09 -31.93 -2.29
CA ASP A 42 -5.23 -30.73 -2.31
C ASP A 42 -4.91 -30.34 -3.78
N PRO A 43 -5.30 -29.15 -4.25
CA PRO A 43 -5.13 -28.76 -5.64
C PRO A 43 -3.64 -28.79 -6.01
N LYS A 44 -3.34 -29.21 -7.23
CA LYS A 44 -1.95 -29.32 -7.74
C LYS A 44 -1.26 -27.94 -7.71
N PRO A 45 0.07 -27.90 -7.48
CA PRO A 45 0.84 -26.67 -7.64
C PRO A 45 0.57 -26.02 -9.00
N GLY A 46 0.41 -24.69 -9.02
CA GLY A 46 0.05 -23.93 -10.21
C GLY A 46 -1.46 -23.75 -10.44
N THR A 47 -2.32 -24.44 -9.66
CA THR A 47 -3.77 -24.19 -9.72
C THR A 47 -4.09 -22.77 -9.22
N GLU A 48 -4.87 -22.04 -9.99
CA GLU A 48 -5.37 -20.71 -9.65
C GLU A 48 -6.87 -20.74 -9.40
N THR A 49 -7.31 -20.08 -8.33
CA THR A 49 -8.72 -19.89 -8.00
C THR A 49 -9.02 -18.41 -7.89
N VAL A 50 -9.92 -17.91 -8.74
CA VAL A 50 -10.37 -16.51 -8.65
C VAL A 50 -11.38 -16.41 -7.52
N LEU A 51 -11.10 -15.57 -6.53
CA LEU A 51 -11.96 -15.31 -5.39
C LEU A 51 -12.85 -14.09 -5.61
N TYR A 52 -12.33 -13.10 -6.34
CA TYR A 52 -13.02 -11.83 -6.56
C TYR A 52 -12.56 -11.17 -7.85
N ARG A 53 -13.47 -10.45 -8.52
CA ARG A 53 -13.15 -9.58 -9.66
C ARG A 53 -14.11 -8.40 -9.70
N LYS A 54 -13.57 -7.20 -9.94
CA LYS A 54 -14.34 -5.97 -10.09
C LYS A 54 -13.58 -4.92 -10.90
N ASP A 55 -14.30 -4.24 -11.77
CA ASP A 55 -13.85 -3.00 -12.40
C ASP A 55 -14.24 -1.83 -11.49
N THR A 56 -13.27 -0.97 -11.17
CA THR A 56 -13.49 0.27 -10.42
C THR A 56 -13.32 1.47 -11.35
N ARG A 57 -13.29 2.66 -10.78
CA ARG A 57 -12.93 3.89 -11.52
C ARG A 57 -11.44 3.98 -11.81
N TYR A 58 -10.62 3.19 -11.12
CA TYR A 58 -9.17 3.31 -11.10
C TYR A 58 -8.49 2.14 -11.79
N SER A 59 -9.00 0.92 -11.61
CA SER A 59 -8.37 -0.29 -12.14
C SER A 59 -9.33 -1.49 -12.22
N ASN A 60 -8.93 -2.51 -12.98
CA ASN A 60 -9.52 -3.84 -12.93
C ASN A 60 -8.89 -4.62 -11.76
N LEU A 61 -9.69 -4.97 -10.76
CA LEU A 61 -9.25 -5.67 -9.56
C LEU A 61 -9.57 -7.16 -9.66
N THR A 62 -8.60 -8.00 -9.33
CA THR A 62 -8.80 -9.45 -9.20
C THR A 62 -8.07 -9.95 -7.97
N VAL A 63 -8.76 -10.74 -7.12
CA VAL A 63 -8.16 -11.52 -6.03
C VAL A 63 -8.11 -12.96 -6.44
N LYS A 64 -6.95 -13.60 -6.34
CA LYS A 64 -6.76 -15.02 -6.63
C LYS A 64 -5.99 -15.72 -5.52
N ASP A 65 -6.32 -16.99 -5.31
CA ASP A 65 -5.45 -17.93 -4.64
C ASP A 65 -4.65 -18.72 -5.69
N ILE A 66 -3.34 -18.79 -5.49
CA ILE A 66 -2.41 -19.52 -6.34
C ILE A 66 -1.77 -20.61 -5.48
N ARG A 67 -2.00 -21.89 -5.85
CA ARG A 67 -1.37 -23.00 -5.16
C ARG A 67 0.11 -23.09 -5.52
N ARG A 68 0.97 -23.02 -4.50
CA ARG A 68 2.42 -23.22 -4.59
C ARG A 68 2.82 -24.54 -3.94
N SER A 69 4.06 -24.99 -4.15
CA SER A 69 4.60 -26.20 -3.49
C SER A 69 4.64 -26.08 -1.97
N GLY A 70 4.69 -24.87 -1.41
CA GLY A 70 4.77 -24.59 0.02
C GLY A 70 3.46 -24.16 0.68
N GLY A 71 2.36 -24.04 -0.07
CA GLY A 71 1.10 -23.51 0.49
C GLY A 71 0.25 -22.78 -0.54
N THR A 72 -0.64 -21.92 -0.06
CA THR A 72 -1.48 -21.07 -0.89
C THR A 72 -0.99 -19.64 -0.79
N GLU A 73 -0.73 -19.02 -1.93
CA GLU A 73 -0.42 -17.61 -2.03
C GLU A 73 -1.66 -16.87 -2.53
N ARG A 74 -2.16 -15.91 -1.74
CA ARG A 74 -3.21 -15.00 -2.16
C ARG A 74 -2.61 -13.74 -2.76
N VAL A 75 -3.14 -13.32 -3.90
CA VAL A 75 -2.64 -12.15 -4.63
C VAL A 75 -3.76 -11.17 -4.95
N LEU A 76 -3.46 -9.89 -4.82
CA LEU A 76 -4.24 -8.81 -5.42
C LEU A 76 -3.59 -8.44 -6.75
N ILE A 77 -4.38 -8.51 -7.81
CA ILE A 77 -3.97 -8.13 -9.16
C ILE A 77 -4.75 -6.89 -9.56
N MET A 78 -4.03 -5.85 -10.00
CA MET A 78 -4.59 -4.61 -10.53
C MET A 78 -4.10 -4.44 -11.96
N ASP A 79 -5.03 -4.31 -12.92
CA ASP A 79 -4.76 -4.18 -14.37
C ASP A 79 -3.77 -5.25 -14.91
N GLY A 80 -3.86 -6.47 -14.39
CA GLY A 80 -3.04 -7.60 -14.82
C GLY A 80 -1.69 -7.75 -14.11
N LEU A 81 -1.28 -6.84 -13.23
CA LEU A 81 -0.06 -6.98 -12.43
C LEU A 81 -0.37 -7.29 -10.96
N ILE A 82 0.49 -8.10 -10.35
CA ILE A 82 0.38 -8.44 -8.92
C ILE A 82 0.87 -7.23 -8.11
N HIS A 83 -0.03 -6.65 -7.30
CA HIS A 83 0.23 -5.53 -6.40
C HIS A 83 0.38 -5.95 -4.93
N ASN A 84 -0.17 -7.11 -4.56
CA ASN A 84 0.02 -7.66 -3.22
C ASN A 84 0.17 -9.17 -3.28
N ARG A 85 1.00 -9.70 -2.39
CA ARG A 85 1.23 -11.14 -2.16
C ARG A 85 1.08 -11.41 -0.68
N TYR A 86 0.32 -12.43 -0.34
CA TYR A 86 -0.06 -12.76 1.03
C TYR A 86 -0.11 -14.27 1.23
N ASP A 87 0.42 -14.74 2.35
CA ASP A 87 0.28 -16.13 2.77
C ASP A 87 -0.86 -16.24 3.81
N PRO A 88 -2.02 -16.83 3.45
CA PRO A 88 -3.12 -16.96 4.40
C PRO A 88 -2.81 -17.91 5.58
N ALA A 89 -1.78 -18.77 5.47
CA ALA A 89 -1.38 -19.68 6.54
C ALA A 89 -0.42 -19.01 7.54
N ASP A 90 0.33 -18.00 7.09
CA ASP A 90 1.24 -17.23 7.94
C ASP A 90 1.23 -15.73 7.55
N PRO A 91 0.30 -14.96 8.12
CA PRO A 91 0.15 -13.54 7.85
C PRO A 91 1.34 -12.67 8.23
N ASP A 92 2.31 -13.21 8.98
CA ASP A 92 3.51 -12.49 9.42
C ASP A 92 4.68 -12.61 8.44
N ILE A 93 4.55 -13.44 7.41
CA ILE A 93 5.55 -13.54 6.36
C ILE A 93 5.40 -12.36 5.39
N LEU A 94 6.42 -11.51 5.33
CA LEU A 94 6.56 -10.49 4.29
C LEU A 94 7.13 -11.12 3.02
N LEU A 95 6.27 -11.33 2.02
CA LEU A 95 6.63 -12.01 0.77
C LEU A 95 7.43 -11.12 -0.18
N TYR A 96 7.26 -9.80 -0.12
CA TYR A 96 8.05 -8.86 -0.91
C TYR A 96 9.36 -8.49 -0.24
N GLU A 97 10.40 -8.36 -1.07
CA GLU A 97 11.74 -7.98 -0.60
C GLU A 97 11.76 -6.57 0.00
N TYR A 98 11.06 -5.61 -0.64
CA TYR A 98 11.02 -4.24 -0.15
C TYR A 98 10.32 -4.10 1.21
N GLU A 99 9.29 -4.89 1.48
CA GLU A 99 8.61 -4.91 2.79
C GLU A 99 9.56 -5.37 3.90
N ARG A 100 10.44 -6.35 3.61
CA ARG A 100 11.46 -6.78 4.58
C ARG A 100 12.50 -5.67 4.83
N ILE A 101 12.85 -4.90 3.81
CA ILE A 101 13.73 -3.73 3.95
C ILE A 101 13.01 -2.64 4.74
N PHE A 102 11.75 -2.34 4.43
CA PHE A 102 10.92 -1.40 5.21
C PHE A 102 10.88 -1.81 6.68
N ARG A 103 10.62 -3.07 6.98
CA ARG A 103 10.59 -3.60 8.34
C ARG A 103 11.88 -3.32 9.11
N VAL A 104 13.05 -3.70 8.58
CA VAL A 104 14.31 -3.54 9.33
C VAL A 104 14.73 -2.08 9.47
N LEU A 105 14.36 -1.20 8.53
CA LEU A 105 14.55 0.24 8.67
C LEU A 105 13.60 0.84 9.72
N THR A 106 12.36 0.33 9.81
CA THR A 106 11.42 0.68 10.87
C THR A 106 11.91 0.23 12.23
N GLU A 107 12.40 -1.00 12.36
CA GLU A 107 13.02 -1.53 13.57
C GLU A 107 14.16 -0.62 14.03
N HIS A 108 15.07 -0.28 13.13
CA HIS A 108 16.22 0.58 13.41
C HIS A 108 15.82 1.99 13.90
N LEU A 109 14.83 2.62 13.26
CA LEU A 109 14.35 3.91 13.71
C LEU A 109 13.64 3.82 15.06
N ASN A 110 12.75 2.82 15.22
CA ASN A 110 11.91 2.65 16.40
C ASN A 110 12.72 2.41 17.69
N GLU A 111 13.90 1.75 17.60
CA GLU A 111 14.82 1.56 18.72
C GLU A 111 15.32 2.87 19.34
N GLY A 112 15.32 3.97 18.58
CA GLY A 112 15.79 5.29 19.03
C GLY A 112 14.68 6.29 19.35
N LEU A 113 13.39 5.90 19.27
CA LEU A 113 12.27 6.80 19.50
C LEU A 113 11.89 6.88 20.98
N ASP A 114 11.85 8.09 21.52
CA ASP A 114 11.29 8.38 22.86
C ASP A 114 9.77 8.59 22.80
N SER A 115 9.23 8.96 21.65
CA SER A 115 7.80 9.14 21.38
C SER A 115 7.27 7.95 20.58
N GLY A 116 5.99 7.60 20.74
CA GLY A 116 5.39 6.51 19.98
C GLY A 116 5.52 6.71 18.46
N LEU A 117 5.71 5.63 17.74
CA LEU A 117 5.84 5.61 16.28
C LEU A 117 4.53 6.08 15.62
N ARG A 118 4.58 7.10 14.77
CA ARG A 118 3.47 7.51 13.90
C ARG A 118 3.86 7.23 12.45
N THR A 119 3.03 6.47 11.76
CA THR A 119 3.30 6.04 10.39
C THR A 119 2.27 6.56 9.40
N LEU A 120 2.73 6.89 8.20
CA LEU A 120 1.91 7.20 7.05
C LEU A 120 2.31 6.29 5.89
N THR A 121 1.35 5.59 5.32
CA THR A 121 1.55 4.82 4.08
C THR A 121 0.74 5.46 2.95
N ILE A 122 1.42 5.83 1.87
CA ILE A 122 0.80 6.29 0.62
C ILE A 122 0.81 5.12 -0.36
N GLY A 123 -0.39 4.63 -0.70
CA GLY A 123 -0.60 3.37 -1.41
C GLY A 123 -0.73 2.21 -0.43
N GLY A 124 -1.97 1.73 -0.25
CA GLY A 124 -2.26 0.72 0.77
C GLY A 124 -2.08 -0.71 0.28
N GLY A 125 -2.13 -0.93 -1.04
CA GLY A 125 -2.28 -2.28 -1.57
C GLY A 125 -3.42 -3.01 -0.84
N ALA A 126 -3.24 -4.29 -0.52
CA ALA A 126 -4.22 -5.03 0.30
C ALA A 126 -4.10 -4.75 1.82
N LEU A 127 -3.50 -3.65 2.24
CA LEU A 127 -3.27 -3.22 3.62
C LEU A 127 -2.44 -4.22 4.46
N THR A 128 -1.82 -5.22 3.86
CA THR A 128 -1.12 -6.29 4.59
C THR A 128 0.11 -5.77 5.32
N PHE A 129 0.93 -4.92 4.67
CA PHE A 129 2.09 -4.31 5.32
C PHE A 129 1.71 -3.27 6.39
N PRO A 130 0.79 -2.33 6.17
CA PRO A 130 0.31 -1.45 7.25
C PRO A 130 -0.29 -2.20 8.44
N TYR A 131 -1.01 -3.31 8.20
CA TYR A 131 -1.54 -4.15 9.27
C TYR A 131 -0.42 -4.94 9.98
N TYR A 132 0.62 -5.35 9.25
CA TYR A 132 1.83 -5.92 9.85
C TYR A 132 2.48 -4.90 10.83
N LEU A 133 2.57 -3.61 10.44
CA LEU A 133 3.10 -2.56 11.32
C LEU A 133 2.28 -2.44 12.62
N GLU A 134 0.95 -2.46 12.55
CA GLU A 134 0.08 -2.42 13.72
C GLU A 134 0.39 -3.57 14.68
N ARG A 135 0.52 -4.80 14.17
CA ARG A 135 0.73 -5.98 15.02
C ARG A 135 2.12 -6.09 15.63
N HIS A 136 3.13 -5.55 14.98
CA HIS A 136 4.53 -5.76 15.37
C HIS A 136 5.20 -4.55 16.01
N PHE A 137 4.67 -3.33 15.79
CA PHE A 137 5.27 -2.09 16.27
C PHE A 137 4.35 -1.28 17.18
N ASP A 138 3.06 -1.63 17.26
CA ASP A 138 2.04 -0.94 18.06
C ASP A 138 2.14 0.60 17.90
N PRO A 139 2.01 1.12 16.68
CA PRO A 139 2.21 2.53 16.41
C PRO A 139 1.16 3.39 17.11
N ALA A 140 1.58 4.53 17.65
CA ALA A 140 0.69 5.51 18.26
C ALA A 140 -0.31 6.08 17.24
N GLU A 141 0.07 6.11 15.95
CA GLU A 141 -0.80 6.42 14.84
C GLU A 141 -0.36 5.65 13.59
N ASN A 142 -1.30 5.01 12.90
CA ASN A 142 -1.06 4.30 11.64
C ASN A 142 -2.08 4.78 10.60
N VAL A 143 -1.65 5.64 9.69
CA VAL A 143 -2.50 6.20 8.62
C VAL A 143 -2.14 5.58 7.29
N VAL A 144 -3.15 5.14 6.56
CA VAL A 144 -3.00 4.60 5.21
C VAL A 144 -3.87 5.38 4.24
N VAL A 145 -3.26 5.92 3.21
CA VAL A 145 -3.94 6.66 2.14
C VAL A 145 -3.94 5.80 0.89
N GLU A 146 -5.12 5.37 0.49
CA GLU A 146 -5.35 4.54 -0.69
C GLU A 146 -6.32 5.25 -1.62
N LEU A 147 -6.01 5.26 -2.92
CA LEU A 147 -6.82 5.98 -3.90
C LEU A 147 -8.16 5.30 -4.16
N ASP A 148 -8.15 3.96 -4.24
CA ASP A 148 -9.34 3.17 -4.58
C ASP A 148 -9.99 2.61 -3.31
N PRO A 149 -11.18 3.09 -2.90
CA PRO A 149 -11.88 2.56 -1.73
C PRO A 149 -12.21 1.08 -1.84
N GLU A 150 -12.29 0.52 -3.06
CA GLU A 150 -12.52 -0.90 -3.25
C GLU A 150 -11.32 -1.75 -2.83
N VAL A 151 -10.11 -1.22 -2.97
CA VAL A 151 -8.89 -1.89 -2.50
C VAL A 151 -8.91 -2.04 -0.97
N ILE A 152 -9.40 -1.01 -0.25
CA ILE A 152 -9.61 -1.08 1.21
C ILE A 152 -10.64 -2.18 1.56
N GLU A 153 -11.77 -2.24 0.84
CA GLU A 153 -12.78 -3.27 1.05
C GLU A 153 -12.26 -4.69 0.75
N ILE A 154 -11.43 -4.84 -0.28
CA ILE A 154 -10.77 -6.09 -0.62
C ILE A 154 -9.84 -6.55 0.51
N ALA A 155 -9.08 -5.65 1.11
CA ALA A 155 -8.19 -5.96 2.23
C ALA A 155 -8.96 -6.59 3.40
N HIS A 156 -10.05 -5.98 3.81
CA HIS A 156 -10.91 -6.49 4.89
C HIS A 156 -11.61 -7.80 4.54
N ARG A 157 -11.97 -8.00 3.28
CA ARG A 157 -12.73 -9.18 2.87
C ARG A 157 -11.86 -10.39 2.56
N TRP A 158 -10.66 -10.18 2.03
CA TRP A 158 -9.87 -11.25 1.43
C TRP A 158 -8.45 -11.38 2.00
N PHE A 159 -7.92 -10.38 2.70
CA PHE A 159 -6.54 -10.38 3.20
C PHE A 159 -6.45 -10.38 4.74
N ASP A 160 -7.49 -10.85 5.39
CA ASP A 160 -7.57 -11.07 6.83
C ASP A 160 -7.26 -9.81 7.68
N VAL A 161 -7.45 -8.61 7.10
CA VAL A 161 -7.34 -7.34 7.81
C VAL A 161 -8.68 -7.07 8.53
N PRO A 162 -8.72 -7.03 9.86
CA PRO A 162 -9.96 -6.79 10.61
C PRO A 162 -10.53 -5.39 10.33
N ARG A 163 -11.85 -5.23 10.47
CA ARG A 163 -12.49 -3.90 10.31
C ARG A 163 -12.33 -3.00 11.53
N ASP A 164 -12.04 -3.60 12.67
CA ASP A 164 -11.83 -2.94 13.96
C ASP A 164 -10.34 -2.70 14.27
N THR A 165 -9.50 -2.62 13.22
CA THR A 165 -8.09 -2.28 13.37
C THR A 165 -7.92 -0.85 13.87
N GLY A 166 -6.79 -0.55 14.51
CA GLY A 166 -6.38 0.81 14.87
C GLY A 166 -5.90 1.66 13.69
N MET A 167 -5.72 1.04 12.49
CA MET A 167 -5.33 1.77 11.28
C MET A 167 -6.44 2.74 10.83
N ARG A 168 -6.05 3.96 10.54
CA ARG A 168 -6.91 4.94 9.88
C ARG A 168 -6.73 4.89 8.37
N THR A 169 -7.66 4.28 7.66
CA THR A 169 -7.67 4.29 6.18
C THR A 169 -8.38 5.53 5.63
N VAL A 170 -7.81 6.15 4.60
CA VAL A 170 -8.38 7.34 3.94
C VAL A 170 -8.41 7.11 2.43
N ALA A 171 -9.61 7.04 1.86
CA ALA A 171 -9.80 6.87 0.41
C ALA A 171 -9.66 8.21 -0.31
N THR A 172 -8.44 8.55 -0.76
CA THR A 172 -8.15 9.80 -1.46
C THR A 172 -6.80 9.74 -2.20
N ASP A 173 -6.53 10.75 -3.02
CA ASP A 173 -5.22 10.93 -3.65
C ASP A 173 -4.13 11.26 -2.61
N GLY A 174 -2.98 10.56 -2.70
CA GLY A 174 -1.89 10.68 -1.75
C GLY A 174 -1.29 12.08 -1.66
N ARG A 175 -1.14 12.78 -2.80
CA ARG A 175 -0.60 14.14 -2.83
C ARG A 175 -1.53 15.14 -2.18
N SER A 176 -2.83 15.01 -2.45
CA SER A 176 -3.86 15.85 -1.84
C SER A 176 -3.89 15.67 -0.32
N TRP A 177 -3.74 14.43 0.14
CA TRP A 177 -3.71 14.14 1.57
C TRP A 177 -2.45 14.69 2.26
N VAL A 178 -1.26 14.54 1.63
CA VAL A 178 0.00 15.10 2.15
C VAL A 178 -0.09 16.64 2.25
N ALA A 179 -0.69 17.29 1.26
CA ALA A 179 -0.91 18.74 1.31
C ALA A 179 -1.83 19.16 2.47
N TYR A 180 -2.90 18.40 2.70
CA TYR A 180 -3.79 18.58 3.84
C TYR A 180 -3.04 18.41 5.17
N ALA A 181 -2.29 17.30 5.32
CA ALA A 181 -1.54 17.01 6.55
C ALA A 181 -0.50 18.10 6.89
N ALA A 182 0.17 18.63 5.86
CA ALA A 182 1.12 19.74 6.02
C ALA A 182 0.43 21.05 6.46
N GLY A 183 -0.83 21.28 6.05
CA GLY A 183 -1.64 22.41 6.52
C GLY A 183 -2.10 22.29 7.97
N GLU A 184 -2.18 21.07 8.49
CA GLU A 184 -2.58 20.76 9.86
C GLU A 184 -1.37 20.53 10.80
N ASP A 185 -0.15 20.85 10.35
CA ASP A 185 1.10 20.65 11.09
C ASP A 185 1.31 19.22 11.62
N ARG A 186 0.75 18.21 10.91
CA ARG A 186 0.90 16.82 11.28
C ARG A 186 2.30 16.35 10.96
N GLN A 187 2.84 15.49 11.82
CA GLN A 187 4.16 14.89 11.63
C GLN A 187 4.13 13.38 11.85
N PHE A 188 4.95 12.68 11.06
CA PHE A 188 5.12 11.24 11.10
C PHE A 188 6.59 10.88 11.26
N GLU A 189 6.89 9.87 12.05
CA GLU A 189 8.24 9.33 12.19
C GLU A 189 8.64 8.55 10.94
N ILE A 190 7.67 7.87 10.28
CA ILE A 190 7.95 7.19 9.00
C ILE A 190 6.84 7.49 7.99
N VAL A 191 7.26 7.80 6.77
CA VAL A 191 6.39 7.91 5.60
C VAL A 191 6.81 6.85 4.58
N TYR A 192 5.92 5.89 4.30
CA TYR A 192 6.09 4.89 3.26
C TYR A 192 5.43 5.36 1.98
N LEU A 193 6.19 5.35 0.88
CA LEU A 193 5.72 5.68 -0.47
C LEU A 193 5.71 4.40 -1.29
N ASP A 194 4.54 3.78 -1.39
CA ASP A 194 4.33 2.49 -2.06
C ASP A 194 3.14 2.55 -3.03
N ALA A 195 2.95 3.70 -3.65
CA ALA A 195 1.90 3.91 -4.63
C ALA A 195 2.39 3.60 -6.04
N PHE A 196 2.00 2.43 -6.55
CA PHE A 196 2.20 2.05 -7.93
C PHE A 196 0.84 1.86 -8.61
N SER A 197 0.70 2.30 -9.85
CA SER A 197 -0.33 1.83 -10.76
C SER A 197 0.30 0.81 -11.72
N SER A 198 -0.49 -0.09 -12.29
CA SER A 198 -0.09 -1.30 -13.02
C SER A 198 1.26 -1.25 -13.78
N PHE A 199 1.43 -0.30 -14.68
CA PHE A 199 2.65 -0.12 -15.49
C PHE A 199 3.28 1.26 -15.31
N SER A 200 2.75 2.09 -14.42
CA SER A 200 3.16 3.47 -14.22
C SER A 200 3.26 3.80 -12.75
N ILE A 201 4.17 4.67 -12.42
CA ILE A 201 4.23 5.30 -11.12
C ILE A 201 3.47 6.62 -11.27
N PRO A 202 2.52 6.96 -10.39
CA PRO A 202 1.83 8.23 -10.46
C PRO A 202 2.85 9.39 -10.44
N TYR A 203 3.10 10.01 -11.59
CA TYR A 203 4.19 10.99 -11.74
C TYR A 203 4.14 12.10 -10.69
N HIS A 204 2.93 12.53 -10.31
CA HIS A 204 2.70 13.58 -9.32
C HIS A 204 3.13 13.21 -7.89
N LEU A 205 3.43 11.91 -7.63
CA LEU A 205 3.99 11.40 -6.38
C LEU A 205 5.52 11.23 -6.44
N THR A 206 6.16 11.61 -7.56
CA THR A 206 7.61 11.45 -7.75
C THR A 206 8.36 12.76 -7.91
N THR A 207 7.64 13.89 -7.90
CA THR A 207 8.22 15.22 -8.16
C THR A 207 8.91 15.82 -6.94
N MET A 208 9.81 16.74 -7.17
CA MET A 208 10.50 17.49 -6.12
C MET A 208 9.51 18.27 -5.24
N GLU A 209 8.45 18.81 -5.83
CA GLU A 209 7.40 19.54 -5.12
C GLU A 209 6.64 18.62 -4.15
N PHE A 210 6.31 17.40 -4.59
CA PHE A 210 5.71 16.40 -3.71
C PHE A 210 6.69 15.96 -2.62
N THR A 211 7.94 15.67 -2.96
CA THR A 211 8.99 15.31 -1.99
C THR A 211 9.19 16.39 -0.93
N ARG A 212 9.14 17.68 -1.31
CA ARG A 212 9.14 18.80 -0.35
C ARG A 212 7.90 18.83 0.54
N SER A 213 6.74 18.47 0.00
CA SER A 213 5.53 18.38 0.82
C SER A 213 5.62 17.24 1.84
N VAL A 214 6.18 16.09 1.44
CA VAL A 214 6.46 14.96 2.34
C VAL A 214 7.46 15.38 3.43
N SER A 215 8.52 16.13 3.11
CA SER A 215 9.51 16.57 4.11
C SER A 215 8.91 17.49 5.19
N ARG A 216 7.81 18.21 4.90
CA ARG A 216 7.13 19.08 5.89
C ARG A 216 6.32 18.30 6.91
N ILE A 217 5.83 17.12 6.56
CA ILE A 217 5.07 16.23 7.45
C ILE A 217 5.93 15.15 8.09
N LEU A 218 7.24 15.18 7.84
CA LEU A 218 8.19 14.27 8.45
C LEU A 218 8.71 14.85 9.76
N ALA A 219 8.76 14.03 10.80
CA ALA A 219 9.39 14.40 12.06
C ALA A 219 10.89 14.75 11.87
N PRO A 220 11.51 15.54 12.75
CA PRO A 220 12.91 15.98 12.59
C PRO A 220 13.92 14.84 12.44
N ASP A 221 13.66 13.69 13.10
CA ASP A 221 14.46 12.48 13.01
C ASP A 221 13.76 11.38 12.19
N GLY A 222 12.76 11.77 11.39
CA GLY A 222 11.92 10.83 10.66
C GLY A 222 12.58 10.26 9.39
N LEU A 223 11.92 9.26 8.82
CA LEU A 223 12.40 8.49 7.68
C LEU A 223 11.33 8.39 6.58
N VAL A 224 11.70 8.72 5.36
CA VAL A 224 10.91 8.42 4.15
C VAL A 224 11.45 7.15 3.53
N LEU A 225 10.57 6.20 3.23
CA LEU A 225 10.90 4.94 2.57
C LEU A 225 10.07 4.82 1.29
N ALA A 226 10.72 4.89 0.14
CA ALA A 226 10.05 4.78 -1.15
C ALA A 226 10.40 3.47 -1.85
N ASN A 227 9.38 2.68 -2.20
CA ASN A 227 9.53 1.54 -3.08
C ASN A 227 9.81 2.02 -4.51
N CYS A 228 10.76 1.40 -5.19
CA CYS A 228 11.14 1.73 -6.56
C CYS A 228 11.47 0.45 -7.32
N ILE A 229 10.75 0.17 -8.40
CA ILE A 229 10.99 -0.98 -9.26
C ILE A 229 11.77 -0.51 -10.49
N ASP A 230 12.94 -1.11 -10.74
CA ASP A 230 13.76 -0.79 -11.92
C ASP A 230 14.66 -1.99 -12.31
N ILE A 231 15.42 -1.84 -13.40
CA ILE A 231 16.57 -2.68 -13.75
C ILE A 231 17.79 -1.78 -13.67
N PHE A 232 18.64 -2.00 -12.69
CA PHE A 232 19.76 -1.10 -12.38
C PHE A 232 20.68 -0.83 -13.59
N SER A 233 20.95 -1.84 -14.41
CA SER A 233 21.86 -1.74 -15.55
C SER A 233 21.30 -0.92 -16.72
N VAL A 234 19.98 -0.76 -16.86
CA VAL A 234 19.35 -0.12 -18.04
C VAL A 234 18.22 0.84 -17.72
N GLY A 235 17.63 0.71 -16.54
CA GLY A 235 16.54 1.57 -16.10
C GLY A 235 17.00 3.00 -15.83
N LYS A 236 16.08 3.93 -15.92
CA LYS A 236 16.37 5.36 -15.77
C LYS A 236 15.56 6.01 -14.65
N PHE A 237 14.48 5.32 -14.22
CA PHE A 237 13.58 5.89 -13.22
C PHE A 237 14.25 6.01 -11.85
N LEU A 238 14.93 4.93 -11.39
CA LEU A 238 15.66 4.94 -10.11
C LEU A 238 16.64 6.12 -10.03
N SER A 239 17.41 6.38 -11.10
CA SER A 239 18.36 7.49 -11.15
C SER A 239 17.66 8.85 -11.02
N ALA A 240 16.61 9.08 -11.81
CA ALA A 240 15.89 10.35 -11.81
C ALA A 240 15.18 10.61 -10.46
N TYR A 241 14.56 9.56 -9.90
CA TYR A 241 13.87 9.69 -8.61
C TYR A 241 14.86 9.88 -7.46
N LEU A 242 15.99 9.16 -7.46
CA LEU A 242 17.08 9.37 -6.50
C LEU A 242 17.61 10.81 -6.53
N ASN A 243 17.86 11.37 -7.72
CA ASN A 243 18.28 12.77 -7.87
C ASN A 243 17.23 13.73 -7.32
N THR A 244 15.94 13.41 -7.53
CA THR A 244 14.82 14.22 -7.04
C THR A 244 14.76 14.23 -5.52
N VAL A 245 14.91 13.07 -4.88
CA VAL A 245 14.91 12.93 -3.42
C VAL A 245 16.14 13.61 -2.81
N ARG A 246 17.32 13.44 -3.42
CA ARG A 246 18.58 14.11 -3.00
C ARG A 246 18.53 15.63 -3.12
N ALA A 247 17.68 16.18 -3.97
CA ALA A 247 17.46 17.64 -4.06
C ALA A 247 16.69 18.20 -2.86
N VAL A 248 16.12 17.35 -2.01
CA VAL A 248 15.28 17.75 -0.86
C VAL A 248 15.88 17.30 0.47
N PHE A 249 16.38 16.07 0.54
CA PHE A 249 16.90 15.47 1.77
C PHE A 249 18.44 15.47 1.79
N PRO A 250 19.05 15.81 2.93
CA PRO A 250 20.52 15.84 3.07
C PRO A 250 21.15 14.43 3.13
N GLU A 251 20.43 13.43 3.65
CA GLU A 251 20.87 12.04 3.67
C GLU A 251 19.89 11.17 2.91
N VAL A 252 20.40 10.48 1.89
CA VAL A 252 19.62 9.57 1.04
C VAL A 252 20.43 8.32 0.74
N ALA A 253 19.87 7.17 0.99
CA ALA A 253 20.44 5.87 0.70
C ALA A 253 19.51 5.03 -0.17
N VAL A 254 20.08 4.12 -0.95
CA VAL A 254 19.31 3.10 -1.68
C VAL A 254 19.64 1.75 -1.07
N TYR A 255 18.60 1.00 -0.69
CA TYR A 255 18.72 -0.33 -0.12
C TYR A 255 18.21 -1.40 -1.05
N VAL A 256 18.85 -2.56 -0.98
CA VAL A 256 18.48 -3.81 -1.65
C VAL A 256 18.63 -4.98 -0.70
N THR A 257 18.03 -6.12 -1.02
CA THR A 257 18.36 -7.37 -0.31
C THR A 257 19.71 -7.91 -0.74
N PRO A 258 20.38 -8.77 0.07
CA PRO A 258 21.69 -9.35 -0.29
C PRO A 258 21.74 -10.10 -1.63
N ASN A 259 20.57 -10.63 -2.06
CA ASN A 259 20.45 -11.44 -3.27
C ASN A 259 19.87 -10.66 -4.47
N THR A 260 19.72 -9.35 -4.35
CA THR A 260 19.13 -8.53 -5.42
C THR A 260 20.02 -8.56 -6.66
N SER A 261 19.41 -8.90 -7.80
CA SER A 261 20.08 -8.80 -9.10
C SER A 261 20.01 -7.37 -9.64
N PHE A 262 21.15 -6.86 -10.10
CA PHE A 262 21.22 -5.55 -10.77
C PHE A 262 20.96 -5.61 -12.28
N GLU A 263 20.89 -6.82 -12.83
CA GLU A 263 20.66 -7.07 -14.27
C GLU A 263 19.22 -7.42 -14.60
N HIS A 264 18.41 -7.72 -13.60
CA HIS A 264 17.01 -8.05 -13.74
C HIS A 264 16.11 -7.03 -13.03
N ARG A 265 14.84 -7.06 -13.35
CA ARG A 265 13.84 -6.28 -12.63
C ARG A 265 13.89 -6.61 -11.14
N ALA A 266 14.13 -5.59 -10.33
CA ALA A 266 14.26 -5.71 -8.89
C ALA A 266 13.60 -4.52 -8.18
N THR A 267 13.44 -4.66 -6.88
CA THR A 267 12.94 -3.62 -6.01
C THR A 267 14.11 -2.94 -5.30
N PHE A 268 14.12 -1.62 -5.32
CA PHE A 268 15.05 -0.75 -4.63
C PHE A 268 14.26 0.08 -3.63
N VAL A 269 14.75 0.20 -2.41
CA VAL A 269 14.16 1.10 -1.42
C VAL A 269 15.02 2.35 -1.30
N ILE A 270 14.46 3.50 -1.67
CA ILE A 270 15.08 4.80 -1.40
C ILE A 270 14.68 5.20 0.01
N ALA A 271 15.67 5.33 0.89
CA ALA A 271 15.50 5.83 2.25
C ALA A 271 16.06 7.25 2.32
N ALA A 272 15.28 8.18 2.88
CA ALA A 272 15.69 9.58 3.01
C ALA A 272 15.34 10.13 4.39
N THR A 273 16.25 10.91 4.97
CA THR A 273 16.07 11.50 6.30
C THR A 273 16.68 12.90 6.40
N PRO A 274 16.11 13.80 7.22
CA PRO A 274 16.77 15.07 7.57
C PRO A 274 18.03 14.88 8.42
N LYS A 275 18.16 13.72 9.09
CA LYS A 275 19.25 13.44 10.04
C LYS A 275 19.97 12.16 9.65
N GLY A 276 21.23 12.27 9.27
CA GLY A 276 22.05 11.13 8.90
C GLY A 276 23.04 10.71 9.98
N PRO A 277 23.90 9.71 9.69
CA PRO A 277 23.90 8.83 8.51
C PRO A 277 22.94 7.63 8.63
N LEU A 278 22.52 7.12 7.50
CA LEU A 278 21.78 5.85 7.42
C LEU A 278 22.75 4.66 7.45
N PRO A 279 22.37 3.51 8.07
CA PRO A 279 23.26 2.36 8.24
C PRO A 279 23.62 1.69 6.90
N GLU A 280 24.83 1.11 6.85
CA GLU A 280 25.29 0.38 5.66
C GLU A 280 24.60 -0.99 5.48
N ARG A 281 24.23 -1.64 6.58
CA ARG A 281 23.62 -2.96 6.60
C ARG A 281 22.65 -3.07 7.78
N LEU A 282 21.54 -3.74 7.55
CA LEU A 282 20.55 -4.03 8.56
C LEU A 282 20.20 -5.51 8.57
N ALA A 283 20.21 -6.10 9.75
CA ALA A 283 19.79 -7.47 9.99
C ALA A 283 18.50 -7.47 10.81
N ASP A 284 17.71 -8.53 10.66
CA ASP A 284 16.58 -8.77 11.53
C ASP A 284 17.00 -9.31 12.90
N ARG A 285 16.05 -9.52 13.79
CA ARG A 285 16.29 -10.05 15.15
C ARG A 285 16.97 -11.44 15.18
N SER A 286 16.90 -12.20 14.08
CA SER A 286 17.61 -13.47 13.93
C SER A 286 19.09 -13.29 13.54
N GLY A 287 19.53 -12.07 13.23
CA GLY A 287 20.85 -11.76 12.69
C GLY A 287 20.96 -11.95 11.17
N THR A 288 19.83 -12.27 10.50
CA THR A 288 19.82 -12.40 9.04
C THR A 288 19.80 -11.01 8.39
N VAL A 289 20.79 -10.73 7.52
CA VAL A 289 20.84 -9.45 6.80
C VAL A 289 19.67 -9.35 5.82
N GLN A 290 18.85 -8.33 5.99
CA GLN A 290 17.67 -8.06 5.17
C GLN A 290 17.91 -6.87 4.22
N ALA A 291 18.75 -5.91 4.58
CA ALA A 291 19.02 -4.73 3.77
C ALA A 291 20.52 -4.42 3.69
N ILE A 292 20.97 -4.08 2.49
CA ILE A 292 22.34 -3.62 2.20
C ILE A 292 22.22 -2.31 1.42
N ARG A 293 22.95 -1.27 1.87
CA ARG A 293 23.07 -0.01 1.16
C ARG A 293 23.84 -0.21 -0.16
N VAL A 294 23.28 0.27 -1.26
CA VAL A 294 23.99 0.35 -2.54
C VAL A 294 25.12 1.36 -2.41
N THR A 295 26.32 0.98 -2.80
CA THR A 295 27.50 1.84 -2.65
C THR A 295 27.40 3.12 -3.48
N GLU A 296 27.92 4.24 -2.98
CA GLU A 296 27.93 5.52 -3.71
C GLU A 296 28.60 5.37 -5.08
N LYS A 297 29.68 4.59 -5.20
CA LYS A 297 30.29 4.29 -6.50
C LYS A 297 29.31 3.75 -7.54
N ARG A 298 28.42 2.82 -7.14
CA ARG A 298 27.40 2.29 -8.05
C ARG A 298 26.34 3.32 -8.38
N LEU A 299 25.96 4.17 -7.42
CA LEU A 299 24.99 5.24 -7.65
C LEU A 299 25.58 6.32 -8.56
N ASP A 300 26.86 6.62 -8.44
CA ASP A 300 27.58 7.54 -9.35
C ASP A 300 27.66 6.96 -10.78
N GLU A 301 27.92 5.67 -10.93
CA GLU A 301 27.89 4.98 -12.23
C GLU A 301 26.47 5.03 -12.85
N LEU A 302 25.42 4.88 -12.02
CA LEU A 302 24.03 5.00 -12.44
C LEU A 302 23.73 6.42 -12.93
N ALA A 303 24.12 7.44 -12.16
CA ALA A 303 23.95 8.85 -12.51
C ALA A 303 24.73 9.24 -13.78
N ALA A 304 25.95 8.76 -13.93
CA ALA A 304 26.77 9.03 -15.11
C ALA A 304 26.13 8.51 -16.41
N ARG A 305 25.44 7.37 -16.36
CA ARG A 305 24.73 6.79 -17.51
C ARG A 305 23.44 7.55 -17.86
N ASN A 306 22.70 7.98 -16.86
CA ASN A 306 21.32 8.46 -17.02
C ASN A 306 21.18 9.97 -16.95
N GLY A 307 22.24 10.69 -16.61
CA GLY A 307 22.21 12.15 -16.43
C GLY A 307 21.58 12.58 -15.10
N ALA A 308 21.61 13.88 -14.85
CA ALA A 308 21.13 14.49 -13.61
C ALA A 308 19.66 14.94 -13.72
N VAL A 309 18.78 14.06 -14.19
CA VAL A 309 17.34 14.37 -14.29
C VAL A 309 16.74 14.50 -12.89
N VAL A 310 16.07 15.62 -12.63
CA VAL A 310 15.23 15.86 -11.45
C VAL A 310 13.79 15.97 -11.92
N LEU A 311 12.90 15.21 -11.28
CA LEU A 311 11.48 15.21 -11.61
C LEU A 311 10.80 16.42 -10.95
N THR A 312 10.05 17.18 -11.72
CA THR A 312 9.29 18.34 -11.24
C THR A 312 7.85 18.26 -11.73
N ASP A 313 6.95 19.05 -11.17
CA ASP A 313 5.55 19.11 -11.63
C ASP A 313 5.43 19.51 -13.10
N SER A 314 6.40 20.26 -13.62
CA SER A 314 6.44 20.66 -15.04
C SER A 314 7.18 19.65 -15.93
N TYR A 315 7.94 18.71 -15.37
CA TYR A 315 8.72 17.72 -16.11
C TYR A 315 8.93 16.45 -15.31
N ALA A 316 8.08 15.45 -15.53
CA ALA A 316 8.18 14.13 -14.90
C ALA A 316 7.80 13.02 -15.92
N PRO A 317 8.68 12.69 -16.89
CA PRO A 317 8.40 11.71 -17.94
C PRO A 317 8.57 10.26 -17.42
N VAL A 318 7.85 9.90 -16.36
CA VAL A 318 8.02 8.64 -15.61
C VAL A 318 7.84 7.43 -16.50
N GLU A 319 6.83 7.42 -17.38
CA GLU A 319 6.56 6.31 -18.31
C GLU A 319 7.76 6.07 -19.24
N ASN A 320 8.38 7.13 -19.75
CA ASN A 320 9.57 7.04 -20.61
C ASN A 320 10.78 6.51 -19.86
N LEU A 321 10.92 6.90 -18.57
CA LEU A 321 12.04 6.46 -17.73
C LEU A 321 11.94 4.99 -17.33
N ILE A 322 10.73 4.48 -17.10
CA ILE A 322 10.49 3.07 -16.71
C ILE A 322 10.31 2.13 -17.92
N ALA A 323 10.07 2.66 -19.12
CA ALA A 323 9.83 1.85 -20.32
C ALA A 323 10.88 0.73 -20.57
N PRO A 324 12.21 0.93 -20.35
CA PRO A 324 13.20 -0.13 -20.52
C PRO A 324 12.95 -1.37 -19.66
N VAL A 325 12.32 -1.21 -18.48
CA VAL A 325 11.97 -2.30 -17.57
C VAL A 325 10.93 -3.22 -18.20
N PHE A 326 9.89 -2.65 -18.80
CA PHE A 326 8.81 -3.41 -19.42
C PHE A 326 9.23 -4.06 -20.73
N LEU A 327 10.03 -3.38 -21.55
CA LEU A 327 10.52 -3.93 -22.81
C LEU A 327 11.40 -5.17 -22.61
N ARG A 328 12.15 -5.28 -21.52
CA ARG A 328 12.95 -6.47 -21.19
C ARG A 328 12.17 -7.58 -20.47
N SER A 329 11.06 -7.26 -19.82
CA SER A 329 10.22 -8.26 -19.14
C SER A 329 9.39 -9.11 -20.12
N VAL A 330 9.34 -8.74 -21.40
CA VAL A 330 8.58 -9.42 -22.46
C VAL A 330 9.50 -10.33 -23.32
N GLN A 331 10.80 -10.28 -23.15
CA GLN A 331 11.80 -11.18 -23.75
C GLN A 331 12.20 -12.30 -22.78
#